data_5aaf6b2cccc1651da4942eedcee5a403
#
_entry.id   5aaf6b2cccc1651da4942eedcee5a403
#
_cell.length_a   1.000
_cell.length_b   1.000
_cell.length_c   1.000
_cell.angle_alpha   90.00
_cell.angle_beta   90.00
_cell.angle_gamma   90.00
#
_symmetry.space_group_name_H-M   'P 1'
#
loop_
_entity.id
_entity.type
_entity.pdbx_description
1 polymer ?
#
loop_
_entity_poly.entity_id
_entity_poly.type
_entity_poly.pdbx_seq_one_letter_code
_entity_poly.pdbx_strand_id
1 'polypeptide(L)'
;MVADNAHLQQHLQQSQQQIDQLQQLFARQRDAFRANPMPSAEQRIQWLKALSQMLSSHQDALIKAINQDFSNRSADETLLAEIMPSLQGIHYACGHLKKWMKASRRSVGLAFQPAAAKVVYQPLGVVGVIVPWNFPINLSF
;
A
#
# COMPACT_ATOMS: atom_id res chain seq x y z
N MET A 1 -17.04 -14.60 -36.25
CA MET A 1 -16.90 -15.80 -35.44
C MET A 1 -15.43 -16.22 -35.21
N VAL A 2 -14.56 -16.38 -36.23
CA VAL A 2 -13.16 -16.83 -36.05
C VAL A 2 -12.29 -15.72 -35.45
N ALA A 3 -12.45 -14.46 -35.86
CA ALA A 3 -11.70 -13.30 -35.32
C ALA A 3 -12.03 -13.03 -33.82
N ASP A 4 -13.26 -13.29 -33.40
CA ASP A 4 -13.73 -13.10 -32.02
C ASP A 4 -13.07 -14.12 -31.05
N ASN A 5 -12.84 -15.34 -31.55
CA ASN A 5 -12.23 -16.42 -30.74
C ASN A 5 -10.73 -16.17 -30.50
N ALA A 6 -10.01 -15.63 -31.49
CA ALA A 6 -8.59 -15.30 -31.34
C ALA A 6 -8.39 -14.15 -30.34
N HIS A 7 -9.23 -13.11 -30.40
CA HIS A 7 -9.20 -11.99 -29.47
C HIS A 7 -9.51 -12.43 -28.03
N LEU A 8 -10.51 -13.29 -27.85
CA LEU A 8 -10.84 -13.86 -26.53
C LEU A 8 -9.69 -14.70 -25.98
N GLN A 9 -9.06 -15.55 -26.79
CA GLN A 9 -7.91 -16.33 -26.35
C GLN A 9 -6.72 -15.47 -25.96
N GLN A 10 -6.45 -14.38 -26.69
CA GLN A 10 -5.40 -13.42 -26.36
C GLN A 10 -5.66 -12.75 -25.01
N HIS A 11 -6.90 -12.32 -24.73
CA HIS A 11 -7.28 -11.75 -23.44
C HIS A 11 -7.13 -12.76 -22.30
N LEU A 12 -7.53 -14.00 -22.49
CA LEU A 12 -7.38 -15.06 -21.48
C LEU A 12 -5.91 -15.33 -21.16
N GLN A 13 -5.06 -15.41 -22.18
CA GLN A 13 -3.61 -15.58 -22.00
C GLN A 13 -2.99 -14.39 -21.23
N GLN A 14 -3.37 -13.16 -21.60
CA GLN A 14 -2.88 -11.97 -20.92
C GLN A 14 -3.33 -11.94 -19.44
N SER A 15 -4.59 -12.29 -19.16
CA SER A 15 -5.10 -12.39 -17.81
C SER A 15 -4.37 -13.46 -16.99
N GLN A 16 -4.08 -14.61 -17.58
CA GLN A 16 -3.33 -15.67 -16.90
C GLN A 16 -1.91 -15.21 -16.57
N GLN A 17 -1.22 -14.54 -17.48
CA GLN A 17 0.12 -13.98 -17.23
C GLN A 17 0.11 -12.97 -16.07
N GLN A 18 -0.91 -12.11 -15.99
CA GLN A 18 -1.08 -11.16 -14.88
C GLN A 18 -1.29 -11.86 -13.55
N ILE A 19 -2.10 -12.93 -13.53
CA ILE A 19 -2.33 -13.74 -12.33
C ILE A 19 -1.02 -14.40 -11.86
N ASP A 20 -0.26 -14.98 -12.78
CA ASP A 20 1.02 -15.62 -12.47
C ASP A 20 2.05 -14.62 -11.91
N GLN A 21 2.13 -13.42 -12.50
CA GLN A 21 2.96 -12.33 -11.99
C GLN A 21 2.54 -11.89 -10.58
N LEU A 22 1.24 -11.75 -10.34
CA LEU A 22 0.71 -11.39 -9.01
C LEU A 22 1.05 -12.46 -7.97
N GLN A 23 0.91 -13.73 -8.31
CA GLN A 23 1.25 -14.85 -7.42
C GLN A 23 2.75 -14.86 -7.08
N GLN A 24 3.62 -14.64 -8.06
CA GLN A 24 5.06 -14.54 -7.85
C GLN A 24 5.42 -13.34 -6.95
N LEU A 25 4.80 -12.18 -7.18
CA LEU A 25 5.00 -11.00 -6.36
C LEU A 25 4.55 -11.25 -4.91
N PHE A 26 3.37 -11.85 -4.73
CA PHE A 26 2.86 -12.23 -3.41
C PHE A 26 3.80 -13.19 -2.68
N ALA A 27 4.30 -14.23 -3.38
CA ALA A 27 5.24 -15.17 -2.78
C ALA A 27 6.53 -14.47 -2.31
N ARG A 28 7.12 -13.60 -3.15
CA ARG A 28 8.30 -12.80 -2.80
C ARG A 28 8.07 -11.88 -1.60
N GLN A 29 6.94 -11.19 -1.55
CA GLN A 29 6.60 -10.32 -0.42
C GLN A 29 6.40 -11.13 0.87
N ARG A 30 5.72 -12.28 0.78
CA ARG A 30 5.52 -13.17 1.93
C ARG A 30 6.85 -13.71 2.48
N ASP A 31 7.76 -14.10 1.61
CA ASP A 31 9.06 -14.61 2.01
C ASP A 31 9.95 -13.49 2.60
N ALA A 32 9.90 -12.28 2.04
CA ALA A 32 10.55 -11.10 2.62
C ALA A 32 9.98 -10.76 4.01
N PHE A 33 8.66 -10.83 4.19
CA PHE A 33 8.03 -10.64 5.50
C PHE A 33 8.47 -11.71 6.50
N ARG A 34 8.53 -12.99 6.10
CA ARG A 34 8.99 -14.08 6.97
C ARG A 34 10.45 -13.93 7.40
N ALA A 35 11.29 -13.41 6.51
CA ALA A 35 12.69 -13.14 6.82
C ALA A 35 12.87 -11.97 7.80
N ASN A 36 11.98 -10.98 7.79
CA ASN A 36 12.00 -9.83 8.70
C ASN A 36 10.59 -9.41 9.13
N PRO A 37 9.95 -10.17 10.04
CA PRO A 37 8.56 -9.93 10.43
C PRO A 37 8.35 -8.70 11.31
N MET A 38 9.42 -8.17 11.89
CA MET A 38 9.38 -7.03 12.82
C MET A 38 10.42 -5.96 12.43
N PRO A 39 10.29 -5.32 11.24
CA PRO A 39 11.22 -4.28 10.83
C PRO A 39 11.20 -3.10 11.81
N SER A 40 12.34 -2.48 12.00
CA SER A 40 12.49 -1.32 12.89
C SER A 40 11.70 -0.10 12.39
N ALA A 41 11.46 0.87 13.27
CA ALA A 41 10.81 2.12 12.87
C ALA A 41 11.63 2.87 11.81
N GLU A 42 12.95 2.85 11.93
CA GLU A 42 13.88 3.46 10.98
C GLU A 42 13.72 2.82 9.59
N GLN A 43 13.70 1.51 9.53
CA GLN A 43 13.51 0.76 8.28
C GLN A 43 12.18 1.08 7.62
N ARG A 44 11.09 1.12 8.40
CA ARG A 44 9.76 1.47 7.88
C ARG A 44 9.70 2.91 7.38
N ILE A 45 10.34 3.86 8.09
CA ILE A 45 10.43 5.25 7.67
C ILE A 45 11.22 5.36 6.34
N GLN A 46 12.29 4.58 6.17
CA GLN A 46 13.01 4.55 4.89
C GLN A 46 12.12 4.06 3.75
N TRP A 47 11.32 3.02 3.97
CA TRP A 47 10.37 2.54 2.96
C TRP A 47 9.28 3.57 2.63
N LEU A 48 8.73 4.25 3.64
CA LEU A 48 7.77 5.34 3.42
C LEU A 48 8.38 6.49 2.63
N LYS A 49 9.62 6.86 2.91
CA LYS A 49 10.33 7.90 2.12
C LYS A 49 10.58 7.47 0.68
N ALA A 50 10.95 6.20 0.45
CA ALA A 50 11.10 5.66 -0.89
C ALA A 50 9.77 5.66 -1.66
N LEU A 51 8.67 5.33 -0.98
CA LEU A 51 7.32 5.40 -1.54
C LEU A 51 6.93 6.83 -1.92
N SER A 52 7.20 7.81 -1.04
CA SER A 52 6.98 9.23 -1.32
C SER A 52 7.78 9.71 -2.54
N GLN A 53 9.05 9.32 -2.62
CA GLN A 53 9.90 9.67 -3.76
C GLN A 53 9.39 9.02 -5.05
N MET A 54 8.98 7.76 -5.02
CA MET A 54 8.39 7.05 -6.15
C MET A 54 7.13 7.77 -6.65
N LEU A 55 6.22 8.13 -5.74
CA LEU A 55 5.00 8.85 -6.09
C LEU A 55 5.30 10.21 -6.74
N SER A 56 6.25 10.98 -6.17
CA SER A 56 6.64 12.29 -6.72
C SER A 56 7.33 12.17 -8.08
N SER A 57 8.19 11.17 -8.28
CA SER A 57 8.93 11.00 -9.55
C SER A 57 8.06 10.48 -10.69
N HIS A 58 6.90 9.87 -10.38
CA HIS A 58 5.98 9.33 -11.38
C HIS A 58 4.67 10.13 -11.50
N GLN A 59 4.57 11.31 -10.84
CA GLN A 59 3.31 12.05 -10.78
C GLN A 59 2.74 12.37 -12.15
N ASP A 60 3.55 12.81 -13.12
CA ASP A 60 3.08 13.17 -14.46
C ASP A 60 2.54 11.96 -15.23
N ALA A 61 3.18 10.81 -15.07
CA ALA A 61 2.72 9.56 -15.67
C ALA A 61 1.41 9.09 -15.06
N LEU A 62 1.25 9.21 -13.73
CA LEU A 62 0.03 8.88 -13.00
C LEU A 62 -1.13 9.81 -13.38
N ILE A 63 -0.89 11.12 -13.44
CA ILE A 63 -1.87 12.11 -13.88
C ILE A 63 -2.35 11.78 -15.29
N LYS A 64 -1.43 11.48 -16.21
CA LYS A 64 -1.77 11.12 -17.59
C LYS A 64 -2.60 9.84 -17.64
N ALA A 65 -2.23 8.79 -16.91
CA ALA A 65 -2.97 7.53 -16.88
C ALA A 65 -4.40 7.73 -16.36
N ILE A 66 -4.57 8.44 -15.25
CA ILE A 66 -5.88 8.74 -14.68
C ILE A 66 -6.73 9.59 -15.63
N ASN A 67 -6.15 10.61 -16.27
CA ASN A 67 -6.87 11.39 -17.29
C ASN A 67 -7.40 10.50 -18.40
N GLN A 68 -6.61 9.53 -18.88
CA GLN A 68 -7.01 8.59 -19.91
C GLN A 68 -8.14 7.67 -19.46
N ASP A 69 -8.04 7.11 -18.24
CA ASP A 69 -9.05 6.20 -17.68
C ASP A 69 -10.41 6.89 -17.49
N PHE A 70 -10.40 8.17 -17.10
CA PHE A 70 -11.60 8.97 -16.90
C PHE A 70 -12.05 9.76 -18.13
N SER A 71 -11.40 9.58 -19.26
CA SER A 71 -11.63 10.31 -20.54
C SER A 71 -11.34 11.81 -20.49
N ASN A 72 -11.26 12.46 -19.35
CA ASN A 72 -10.89 13.90 -19.24
C ASN A 72 -10.84 14.40 -17.78
N ARG A 73 -10.21 13.67 -16.85
CA ARG A 73 -9.99 14.18 -15.49
C ARG A 73 -8.87 15.21 -15.52
N SER A 74 -9.09 16.39 -14.90
CA SER A 74 -8.08 17.44 -14.90
C SER A 74 -6.80 17.03 -14.17
N ALA A 75 -5.66 17.52 -14.65
CA ALA A 75 -4.37 17.31 -13.98
C ALA A 75 -4.35 17.89 -12.57
N ASP A 76 -4.94 19.08 -12.40
CA ASP A 76 -5.01 19.77 -11.10
C ASP A 76 -5.87 18.99 -10.11
N GLU A 77 -6.97 18.39 -10.55
CA GLU A 77 -7.80 17.55 -9.69
C GLU A 77 -7.03 16.32 -9.20
N THR A 78 -6.33 15.62 -10.09
CA THR A 78 -5.50 14.48 -9.70
C THR A 78 -4.37 14.90 -8.77
N LEU A 79 -3.71 16.02 -9.05
CA LEU A 79 -2.65 16.54 -8.20
C LEU A 79 -3.15 16.89 -6.80
N LEU A 80 -4.24 17.65 -6.71
CA LEU A 80 -4.77 18.18 -5.43
C LEU A 80 -5.54 17.14 -4.62
N ALA A 81 -6.25 16.24 -5.28
CA ALA A 81 -7.13 15.28 -4.59
C ALA A 81 -6.49 13.91 -4.38
N GLU A 82 -5.42 13.58 -5.10
CA GLU A 82 -4.76 12.27 -4.98
C GLU A 82 -3.28 12.35 -4.62
N ILE A 83 -2.46 13.03 -5.39
CA ILE A 83 -1.01 13.04 -5.20
C ILE A 83 -0.62 13.77 -3.90
N MET A 84 -1.08 15.00 -3.74
CA MET A 84 -0.73 15.81 -2.57
C MET A 84 -1.22 15.21 -1.25
N PRO A 85 -2.47 14.75 -1.11
CA PRO A 85 -2.93 14.12 0.14
C PRO A 85 -2.16 12.85 0.47
N SER A 86 -1.81 12.03 -0.54
CA SER A 86 -0.99 10.83 -0.35
C SER A 86 0.40 11.18 0.18
N LEU A 87 1.07 12.17 -0.41
CA LEU A 87 2.38 12.64 0.05
C LEU A 87 2.30 13.20 1.48
N GLN A 88 1.25 13.96 1.81
CA GLN A 88 1.02 14.47 3.17
C GLN A 88 0.78 13.34 4.16
N GLY A 89 -0.02 12.33 3.79
CA GLY A 89 -0.27 11.14 4.62
C GLY A 89 1.01 10.36 4.91
N ILE A 90 1.85 10.13 3.89
CA ILE A 90 3.14 9.48 4.06
C ILE A 90 4.06 10.30 4.98
N HIS A 91 4.13 11.61 4.79
CA HIS A 91 4.94 12.49 5.64
C HIS A 91 4.47 12.45 7.11
N TYR A 92 3.15 12.53 7.32
CA TYR A 92 2.55 12.41 8.64
C TYR A 92 2.88 11.06 9.30
N ALA A 93 2.76 9.96 8.55
CA ALA A 93 3.10 8.63 9.04
C ALA A 93 4.58 8.54 9.45
N CYS A 94 5.52 9.10 8.67
CA CYS A 94 6.93 9.16 9.00
C CYS A 94 7.19 9.85 10.36
N GLY A 95 6.48 10.92 10.65
CA GLY A 95 6.60 11.67 11.91
C GLY A 95 6.02 10.95 13.12
N HIS A 96 5.01 10.09 12.91
CA HIS A 96 4.24 9.48 14.00
C HIS A 96 4.55 7.99 14.23
N LEU A 97 5.17 7.32 13.27
CA LEU A 97 5.37 5.87 13.27
C LEU A 97 6.04 5.35 14.56
N LYS A 98 7.09 6.03 15.03
CA LYS A 98 7.78 5.66 16.28
C LYS A 98 6.84 5.68 17.50
N LYS A 99 5.90 6.63 17.52
CA LYS A 99 4.89 6.71 18.59
C LYS A 99 3.89 5.58 18.47
N TRP A 100 3.41 5.28 17.26
CA TRP A 100 2.43 4.22 17.01
C TRP A 100 2.98 2.82 17.31
N MET A 101 4.27 2.60 17.11
CA MET A 101 4.93 1.33 17.39
C MET A 101 5.21 1.10 18.88
N LYS A 102 5.03 2.09 19.76
CA LYS A 102 5.25 1.92 21.19
C LYS A 102 4.22 0.99 21.81
N ALA A 103 4.69 0.05 22.63
CA ALA A 103 3.81 -0.78 23.42
C ALA A 103 2.98 0.08 24.38
N SER A 104 1.69 -0.21 24.47
CA SER A 104 0.73 0.46 25.34
C SER A 104 0.49 -0.39 26.58
N ARG A 105 0.82 0.14 27.77
CA ARG A 105 0.55 -0.53 29.05
C ARG A 105 -0.96 -0.58 29.29
N ARG A 106 -1.39 -1.67 29.92
CA ARG A 106 -2.77 -1.87 30.39
C ARG A 106 -2.76 -2.14 31.89
N SER A 107 -3.79 -1.67 32.58
CA SER A 107 -3.99 -2.01 33.99
C SER A 107 -4.39 -3.48 34.13
N VAL A 108 -3.92 -4.13 35.18
CA VAL A 108 -4.37 -5.45 35.59
C VAL A 108 -5.09 -5.34 36.93
N GLY A 109 -6.12 -6.16 37.12
CA GLY A 109 -6.87 -6.19 38.37
C GLY A 109 -5.97 -6.54 39.57
N LEU A 110 -6.40 -6.13 40.78
CA LEU A 110 -5.63 -6.29 42.01
C LEU A 110 -5.22 -7.74 42.28
N ALA A 111 -6.10 -8.69 41.96
CA ALA A 111 -5.87 -10.13 42.12
C ALA A 111 -4.71 -10.67 41.22
N PHE A 112 -4.28 -9.91 40.22
CA PHE A 112 -3.19 -10.30 39.31
C PHE A 112 -1.86 -9.57 39.61
N GLN A 113 -1.83 -8.74 40.62
CA GLN A 113 -0.58 -8.07 41.01
C GLN A 113 0.44 -9.12 41.54
N PRO A 114 1.73 -9.00 41.19
CA PRO A 114 2.42 -7.92 40.50
C PRO A 114 2.52 -8.06 38.95
N ALA A 115 1.61 -8.77 38.29
CA ALA A 115 1.61 -8.95 36.84
C ALA A 115 1.50 -7.60 36.08
N ALA A 116 2.12 -7.53 34.89
CA ALA A 116 2.04 -6.38 34.00
C ALA A 116 1.50 -6.81 32.63
N ALA A 117 0.56 -6.03 32.09
CA ALA A 117 -0.01 -6.26 30.77
C ALA A 117 0.36 -5.12 29.80
N LYS A 118 0.60 -5.47 28.54
CA LYS A 118 0.84 -4.51 27.46
C LYS A 118 0.24 -5.00 26.16
N VAL A 119 -0.17 -4.05 25.33
CA VAL A 119 -0.53 -4.27 23.93
C VAL A 119 0.68 -3.92 23.06
N VAL A 120 1.08 -4.83 22.20
CA VAL A 120 2.17 -4.65 21.24
C VAL A 120 1.60 -4.77 19.85
N TYR A 121 1.80 -3.74 19.02
CA TYR A 121 1.38 -3.76 17.62
C TYR A 121 2.41 -4.47 16.76
N GLN A 122 1.94 -5.41 15.94
CA GLN A 122 2.79 -6.20 15.06
C GLN A 122 2.30 -6.09 13.62
N PRO A 123 3.19 -6.18 12.61
CA PRO A 123 2.77 -6.26 11.21
C PRO A 123 1.91 -7.49 10.96
N LEU A 124 0.87 -7.34 10.15
CA LEU A 124 -0.02 -8.43 9.74
C LEU A 124 0.60 -9.35 8.69
N GLY A 125 1.57 -8.85 7.94
CA GLY A 125 2.16 -9.53 6.79
C GLY A 125 1.89 -8.78 5.50
N VAL A 126 1.65 -9.54 4.42
CA VAL A 126 1.27 -8.97 3.13
C VAL A 126 -0.21 -8.65 3.13
N VAL A 127 -0.54 -7.43 2.81
CA VAL A 127 -1.92 -6.92 2.77
C VAL A 127 -2.26 -6.56 1.32
N GLY A 128 -3.39 -7.04 0.83
CA GLY A 128 -3.98 -6.60 -0.43
C GLY A 128 -4.90 -5.40 -0.19
N VAL A 129 -4.73 -4.34 -0.96
CA VAL A 129 -5.58 -3.14 -0.89
C VAL A 129 -6.38 -3.06 -2.19
N ILE A 130 -7.70 -3.12 -2.07
CA ILE A 130 -8.64 -2.92 -3.19
C ILE A 130 -9.34 -1.60 -2.95
N VAL A 131 -9.13 -0.65 -3.83
CA VAL A 131 -9.66 0.71 -3.70
C VAL A 131 -10.75 0.98 -4.73
N PRO A 132 -11.69 1.91 -4.44
CA PRO A 132 -12.57 2.45 -5.46
C PRO A 132 -11.75 3.15 -6.55
N TRP A 133 -12.13 2.94 -7.78
CA TRP A 133 -11.39 3.48 -8.94
C TRP A 133 -11.53 4.99 -9.14
N ASN A 134 -12.41 5.68 -8.41
CA ASN A 134 -12.58 7.13 -8.49
C ASN A 134 -11.42 7.93 -7.86
N PHE A 135 -10.70 7.35 -6.88
CA PHE A 135 -9.51 7.93 -6.24
C PHE A 135 -8.44 6.84 -6.01
N PRO A 136 -7.90 6.26 -7.10
CA PRO A 136 -7.10 5.04 -7.02
C PRO A 136 -5.76 5.23 -6.30
N ILE A 137 -5.18 6.43 -6.33
CA ILE A 137 -3.91 6.71 -5.65
C ILE A 137 -4.16 7.01 -4.18
N ASN A 138 -4.94 8.04 -3.86
CA ASN A 138 -5.11 8.50 -2.49
C ASN A 138 -5.68 7.43 -1.53
N LEU A 139 -6.54 6.56 -2.03
CA LEU A 139 -7.15 5.51 -1.20
C LEU A 139 -6.28 4.25 -1.09
N SER A 140 -5.17 4.15 -1.83
CA SER A 140 -4.23 3.02 -1.76
C SER A 140 -3.03 3.26 -0.84
N PHE A 141 -2.81 4.50 -0.38
CA PHE A 141 -1.64 4.91 0.42
C PHE A 141 -1.92 5.16 1.89
#